data_e1e07a992ec0292004e8d64095f0f8be
#
_entry.id   e1e07a992ec0292004e8d64095f0f8be
#
_cell.length_a   1.000
_cell.length_b   1.000
_cell.length_c   1.000
_cell.angle_alpha   90.00
_cell.angle_beta   90.00
_cell.angle_gamma   90.00
#
_symmetry.space_group_name_H-M   'P 1'
#
loop_
_entity.id
_entity.type
_entity.pdbx_description
1 polymer ?
#
loop_
_entity_poly.entity_id
_entity_poly.type
_entity_poly.pdbx_seq_one_letter_code
_entity_poly.pdbx_strand_id
1 'polypeptide(L)'
;MRKYLVTALALVLMFGVAKAADFSGIGTIDVQKVFKGYKETGKSQAELAKLEEGFKKEFEDSQKTLAQAEKDGKKPEELEKMKKDLEEKLAPKREALMRLNEQLTTQLQSKILDAVKKVSKKVGIEVVLDKVVVINGGTDLTDLVLTTLNK
;
A
#
# COMPACT_ATOMS: atom_id res chain seq x y z
N MET A 1 15.38 70.05 -17.27
CA MET A 1 15.50 68.60 -17.63
C MET A 1 16.09 67.72 -16.56
N ARG A 2 16.70 68.22 -15.49
CA ARG A 2 17.29 67.41 -14.40
C ARG A 2 16.32 66.97 -13.30
N LYS A 3 15.08 67.47 -13.28
CA LYS A 3 14.06 67.16 -12.26
C LYS A 3 13.23 65.90 -12.53
N TYR A 4 13.21 65.41 -13.79
CA TYR A 4 12.43 64.24 -14.18
C TYR A 4 13.23 62.93 -14.19
N LEU A 5 14.56 63.01 -14.01
CA LEU A 5 15.46 61.85 -13.95
C LEU A 5 15.45 61.16 -12.60
N VAL A 6 15.09 61.88 -11.53
CA VAL A 6 15.09 61.35 -10.15
C VAL A 6 13.78 60.61 -9.84
N THR A 7 12.67 61.03 -10.51
CA THR A 7 11.36 60.37 -10.34
C THR A 7 11.23 59.03 -11.07
N ALA A 8 12.01 58.81 -12.13
CA ALA A 8 12.01 57.54 -12.85
C ALA A 8 12.79 56.42 -12.14
N LEU A 9 13.78 56.77 -11.32
CA LEU A 9 14.59 55.80 -10.58
C LEU A 9 13.91 55.24 -9.31
N ALA A 10 12.93 55.96 -8.74
CA ALA A 10 12.19 55.54 -7.55
C ALA A 10 11.06 54.55 -7.88
N LEU A 11 10.65 54.41 -9.12
CA LEU A 11 9.52 53.53 -9.57
C LEU A 11 9.98 52.12 -9.92
N VAL A 12 11.28 51.86 -10.07
CA VAL A 12 11.81 50.53 -10.43
C VAL A 12 12.07 49.66 -9.18
N LEU A 13 12.04 50.25 -7.94
CA LEU A 13 12.31 49.51 -6.71
C LEU A 13 11.07 48.90 -6.01
N MET A 14 9.87 49.05 -6.59
CA MET A 14 8.63 48.51 -6.00
C MET A 14 8.10 47.22 -6.60
N PHE A 15 8.79 46.62 -7.56
CA PHE A 15 8.40 45.29 -8.08
C PHE A 15 9.35 44.17 -7.64
N GLY A 16 9.90 44.30 -6.44
CA GLY A 16 10.40 43.16 -5.71
C GLY A 16 9.19 42.39 -5.14
N VAL A 17 8.47 41.67 -6.00
CA VAL A 17 7.56 40.65 -5.53
C VAL A 17 8.45 39.60 -4.85
N ALA A 18 8.63 39.74 -3.52
CA ALA A 18 9.01 38.61 -2.72
C ALA A 18 7.93 37.53 -3.04
N LYS A 19 8.27 36.60 -3.91
CA LYS A 19 7.56 35.33 -3.94
C LYS A 19 7.80 34.79 -2.53
N ALA A 20 6.85 35.04 -1.64
CA ALA A 20 6.70 34.22 -0.45
C ALA A 20 6.79 32.79 -1.00
N ALA A 21 7.71 31.99 -0.48
CA ALA A 21 7.79 30.61 -0.81
C ALA A 21 6.41 30.02 -0.46
N ASP A 22 5.55 29.96 -1.45
CA ASP A 22 4.25 29.35 -1.33
C ASP A 22 4.59 27.89 -1.04
N PHE A 23 4.37 27.44 0.19
CA PHE A 23 4.47 26.03 0.57
C PHE A 23 3.39 25.19 -0.13
N SER A 24 2.88 25.65 -1.26
CA SER A 24 1.97 24.93 -2.14
C SER A 24 2.59 23.68 -2.79
N GLY A 25 3.91 23.49 -2.62
CA GLY A 25 4.65 22.35 -3.15
C GLY A 25 4.57 21.05 -2.32
N ILE A 26 3.94 21.05 -1.14
CA ILE A 26 3.81 19.86 -0.30
C ILE A 26 2.38 19.34 -0.30
N GLY A 27 2.22 18.10 -0.74
CA GLY A 27 0.99 17.33 -0.64
C GLY A 27 0.99 16.38 0.54
N THR A 28 -0.18 16.00 0.99
CA THR A 28 -0.38 14.96 1.99
C THR A 28 -1.30 13.87 1.46
N ILE A 29 -1.10 12.66 1.92
CA ILE A 29 -1.92 11.50 1.58
C ILE A 29 -2.16 10.65 2.84
N ASP A 30 -3.39 10.25 3.05
CA ASP A 30 -3.73 9.20 4.01
C ASP A 30 -3.58 7.85 3.32
N VAL A 31 -2.40 7.24 3.47
CA VAL A 31 -2.06 5.95 2.84
C VAL A 31 -3.02 4.86 3.29
N GLN A 32 -3.45 4.84 4.56
CA GLN A 32 -4.38 3.85 5.07
C GLN A 32 -5.77 3.99 4.45
N LYS A 33 -6.28 5.24 4.34
CA LYS A 33 -7.55 5.52 3.68
C LYS A 33 -7.51 5.14 2.21
N VAL A 34 -6.40 5.45 1.52
CA VAL A 34 -6.20 5.06 0.11
C VAL A 34 -6.20 3.55 -0.04
N PHE A 35 -5.43 2.84 0.78
CA PHE A 35 -5.36 1.38 0.74
C PHE A 35 -6.73 0.72 0.97
N LYS A 36 -7.48 1.17 1.99
CA LYS A 36 -8.83 0.66 2.29
C LYS A 36 -9.85 1.00 1.21
N GLY A 37 -9.75 2.18 0.61
CA GLY A 37 -10.71 2.66 -0.40
C GLY A 37 -10.40 2.21 -1.83
N TYR A 38 -9.23 1.61 -2.08
CA TYR A 38 -8.87 1.09 -3.38
C TYR A 38 -9.57 -0.25 -3.63
N LYS A 39 -10.42 -0.31 -4.67
CA LYS A 39 -11.24 -1.49 -4.99
C LYS A 39 -10.42 -2.77 -5.18
N GLU A 40 -9.23 -2.65 -5.76
CA GLU A 40 -8.35 -3.79 -5.99
C GLU A 40 -7.83 -4.39 -4.68
N THR A 41 -7.63 -3.57 -3.65
CA THR A 41 -7.29 -4.05 -2.30
C THR A 41 -8.33 -5.01 -1.77
N GLY A 42 -9.61 -4.64 -1.86
CA GLY A 42 -10.71 -5.52 -1.41
C GLY A 42 -10.76 -6.84 -2.17
N LYS A 43 -10.52 -6.83 -3.48
CA LYS A 43 -10.47 -8.05 -4.29
C LYS A 43 -9.28 -8.94 -3.91
N SER A 44 -8.09 -8.33 -3.77
CA SER A 44 -6.88 -9.05 -3.37
C SER A 44 -7.00 -9.67 -1.98
N GLN A 45 -7.61 -8.95 -1.03
CA GLN A 45 -7.89 -9.48 0.31
C GLN A 45 -8.88 -10.65 0.28
N ALA A 46 -9.94 -10.56 -0.55
CA ALA A 46 -10.89 -11.64 -0.70
C ALA A 46 -10.28 -12.90 -1.34
N GLU A 47 -9.39 -12.73 -2.32
CA GLU A 47 -8.65 -13.81 -2.94
C GLU A 47 -7.72 -14.50 -1.93
N LEU A 48 -6.95 -13.71 -1.18
CA LEU A 48 -6.05 -14.22 -0.14
C LEU A 48 -6.84 -14.98 0.95
N ALA A 49 -7.92 -14.38 1.46
CA ALA A 49 -8.77 -15.00 2.48
C ALA A 49 -9.35 -16.34 2.04
N LYS A 50 -9.75 -16.47 0.77
CA LYS A 50 -10.25 -17.73 0.22
C LYS A 50 -9.18 -18.83 0.21
N LEU A 51 -7.95 -18.48 -0.13
CA LEU A 51 -6.83 -19.43 -0.13
C LEU A 51 -6.40 -19.80 1.29
N GLU A 52 -6.41 -18.83 2.21
CA GLU A 52 -6.15 -19.06 3.64
C GLU A 52 -7.18 -20.01 4.25
N GLU A 53 -8.45 -19.83 3.96
CA GLU A 53 -9.52 -20.72 4.40
C GLU A 53 -9.33 -22.16 3.86
N GLY A 54 -8.99 -22.28 2.58
CA GLY A 54 -8.68 -23.57 1.97
C GLY A 54 -7.50 -24.27 2.64
N PHE A 55 -6.42 -23.54 2.87
CA PHE A 55 -5.25 -24.06 3.58
C PHE A 55 -5.58 -24.48 5.02
N LYS A 56 -6.30 -23.64 5.77
CA LYS A 56 -6.73 -23.92 7.14
C LYS A 56 -7.54 -25.20 7.22
N LYS A 57 -8.50 -25.39 6.33
CA LYS A 57 -9.32 -26.61 6.27
C LYS A 57 -8.47 -27.84 6.03
N GLU A 58 -7.55 -27.82 5.07
CA GLU A 58 -6.68 -28.95 4.79
C GLU A 58 -5.73 -29.25 5.96
N PHE A 59 -5.24 -28.20 6.63
CA PHE A 59 -4.43 -28.37 7.84
C PHE A 59 -5.22 -29.03 8.97
N GLU A 60 -6.45 -28.57 9.23
CA GLU A 60 -7.33 -29.18 10.23
C GLU A 60 -7.67 -30.63 9.90
N ASP A 61 -7.97 -30.95 8.65
CA ASP A 61 -8.24 -32.31 8.21
C ASP A 61 -7.00 -33.21 8.33
N SER A 62 -5.82 -32.68 8.08
CA SER A 62 -4.54 -33.37 8.29
C SER A 62 -4.32 -33.70 9.76
N GLN A 63 -4.59 -32.74 10.66
CA GLN A 63 -4.50 -32.96 12.11
C GLN A 63 -5.49 -34.02 12.59
N LYS A 64 -6.73 -34.00 12.10
CA LYS A 64 -7.75 -35.03 12.41
C LYS A 64 -7.31 -36.41 11.94
N THR A 65 -6.74 -36.49 10.74
CA THR A 65 -6.25 -37.75 10.17
C THR A 65 -5.15 -38.37 11.02
N LEU A 66 -4.20 -37.53 11.50
CA LEU A 66 -3.14 -37.98 12.41
C LEU A 66 -3.71 -38.45 13.75
N ALA A 67 -4.58 -37.63 14.35
CA ALA A 67 -5.19 -37.97 15.65
C ALA A 67 -6.01 -39.26 15.58
N GLN A 68 -6.70 -39.53 14.46
CA GLN A 68 -7.42 -40.77 14.25
C GLN A 68 -6.46 -41.95 14.09
N ALA A 69 -5.37 -41.79 13.34
CA ALA A 69 -4.37 -42.83 13.15
C ALA A 69 -3.67 -43.23 14.50
N GLU A 70 -3.47 -42.27 15.39
CA GLU A 70 -2.97 -42.52 16.76
C GLU A 70 -3.99 -43.32 17.57
N LYS A 71 -5.28 -42.97 17.51
CA LYS A 71 -6.35 -43.73 18.22
C LYS A 71 -6.51 -45.15 17.69
N ASP A 72 -6.31 -45.34 16.39
CA ASP A 72 -6.39 -46.63 15.71
C ASP A 72 -5.16 -47.51 16.02
N GLY A 73 -4.21 -47.04 16.85
CA GLY A 73 -3.04 -47.79 17.32
C GLY A 73 -1.99 -48.03 16.25
N LYS A 74 -1.87 -47.11 15.24
CA LYS A 74 -0.80 -47.21 14.27
C LYS A 74 0.58 -47.14 14.93
N LYS A 75 1.54 -47.84 14.33
CA LYS A 75 2.92 -47.88 14.83
C LYS A 75 3.56 -46.48 14.73
N PRO A 76 4.49 -46.14 15.68
CA PRO A 76 5.17 -44.84 15.64
C PRO A 76 5.84 -44.52 14.31
N GLU A 77 6.44 -45.50 13.65
CA GLU A 77 7.07 -45.35 12.34
C GLU A 77 6.07 -44.96 11.23
N GLU A 78 4.86 -45.52 11.30
CA GLU A 78 3.79 -45.19 10.33
C GLU A 78 3.25 -43.79 10.58
N LEU A 79 3.14 -43.38 11.87
CA LEU A 79 2.71 -42.03 12.24
C LEU A 79 3.74 -40.98 11.79
N GLU A 80 5.02 -41.22 11.97
CA GLU A 80 6.08 -40.32 11.49
C GLU A 80 6.07 -40.20 9.96
N LYS A 81 5.88 -41.30 9.25
CA LYS A 81 5.72 -41.26 7.79
C LYS A 81 4.50 -40.42 7.38
N MET A 82 3.35 -40.64 8.04
CA MET A 82 2.14 -39.84 7.76
C MET A 82 2.35 -38.35 8.04
N LYS A 83 3.02 -37.98 9.13
CA LYS A 83 3.35 -36.57 9.43
C LYS A 83 4.17 -35.97 8.31
N LYS A 84 5.22 -36.67 7.87
CA LYS A 84 6.08 -36.21 6.79
C LYS A 84 5.32 -36.03 5.47
N ASP A 85 4.51 -37.01 5.09
CA ASP A 85 3.71 -36.96 3.87
C ASP A 85 2.70 -35.78 3.89
N LEU A 86 2.09 -35.52 5.06
CA LEU A 86 1.17 -34.40 5.24
C LEU A 86 1.91 -33.04 5.20
N GLU A 87 3.09 -32.96 5.81
CA GLU A 87 3.93 -31.77 5.78
C GLU A 87 4.41 -31.46 4.35
N GLU A 88 4.88 -32.47 3.62
CA GLU A 88 5.29 -32.34 2.21
C GLU A 88 4.11 -31.89 1.32
N LYS A 89 2.88 -32.30 1.63
CA LYS A 89 1.66 -31.86 0.94
C LYS A 89 1.28 -30.41 1.26
N LEU A 90 1.45 -30.00 2.51
CA LEU A 90 1.04 -28.67 2.98
C LEU A 90 2.08 -27.58 2.69
N ALA A 91 3.38 -27.93 2.71
CA ALA A 91 4.48 -26.99 2.52
C ALA A 91 4.36 -26.16 1.21
N PRO A 92 4.10 -26.73 0.02
CA PRO A 92 3.99 -25.95 -1.21
C PRO A 92 2.77 -25.01 -1.18
N LYS A 93 1.68 -25.37 -0.50
CA LYS A 93 0.49 -24.53 -0.38
C LYS A 93 0.75 -23.33 0.53
N ARG A 94 1.43 -23.54 1.64
CA ARG A 94 1.88 -22.46 2.52
C ARG A 94 2.80 -21.50 1.78
N GLU A 95 3.75 -22.03 1.03
CA GLU A 95 4.66 -21.22 0.23
C GLU A 95 3.94 -20.42 -0.86
N ALA A 96 2.98 -21.05 -1.55
CA ALA A 96 2.16 -20.38 -2.56
C ALA A 96 1.34 -19.22 -1.94
N LEU A 97 0.78 -19.42 -0.74
CA LEU A 97 0.05 -18.41 -0.01
C LEU A 97 0.94 -17.21 0.38
N MET A 98 2.14 -17.49 0.88
CA MET A 98 3.12 -16.45 1.21
C MET A 98 3.54 -15.65 -0.03
N ARG A 99 3.84 -16.33 -1.13
CA ARG A 99 4.20 -15.68 -2.41
C ARG A 99 3.07 -14.81 -2.94
N LEU A 100 1.82 -15.30 -2.90
CA LEU A 100 0.66 -14.54 -3.33
C LEU A 100 0.49 -13.28 -2.48
N ASN A 101 0.58 -13.40 -1.16
CA ASN A 101 0.49 -12.25 -0.25
C ASN A 101 1.55 -11.18 -0.56
N GLU A 102 2.79 -11.59 -0.74
CA GLU A 102 3.89 -10.69 -1.12
C GLU A 102 3.64 -10.03 -2.47
N GLN A 103 3.23 -10.81 -3.48
CA GLN A 103 2.95 -10.34 -4.82
C GLN A 103 1.81 -9.31 -4.82
N LEU A 104 0.69 -9.60 -4.17
CA LEU A 104 -0.46 -8.69 -4.08
C LEU A 104 -0.09 -7.40 -3.33
N THR A 105 0.65 -7.51 -2.23
CA THR A 105 1.13 -6.35 -1.47
C THR A 105 2.01 -5.44 -2.33
N THR A 106 2.99 -6.02 -3.01
CA THR A 106 3.90 -5.29 -3.90
C THR A 106 3.16 -4.62 -5.06
N GLN A 107 2.22 -5.32 -5.68
CA GLN A 107 1.41 -4.77 -6.76
C GLN A 107 0.54 -3.61 -6.30
N LEU A 108 -0.14 -3.74 -5.16
CA LEU A 108 -0.98 -2.68 -4.61
C LEU A 108 -0.15 -1.43 -4.24
N GLN A 109 1.00 -1.62 -3.59
CA GLN A 109 1.91 -0.52 -3.27
C GLN A 109 2.40 0.19 -4.53
N SER A 110 2.82 -0.53 -5.56
CA SER A 110 3.27 0.04 -6.83
C SER A 110 2.17 0.88 -7.48
N LYS A 111 0.95 0.35 -7.59
CA LYS A 111 -0.19 1.06 -8.16
C LYS A 111 -0.56 2.31 -7.38
N ILE A 112 -0.53 2.27 -6.05
CA ILE A 112 -0.78 3.42 -5.20
C ILE A 112 0.28 4.50 -5.43
N LEU A 113 1.56 4.13 -5.41
CA LEU A 113 2.66 5.05 -5.66
C LEU A 113 2.59 5.70 -7.05
N ASP A 114 2.24 4.93 -8.08
CA ASP A 114 2.07 5.46 -9.43
C ASP A 114 0.89 6.44 -9.52
N ALA A 115 -0.21 6.16 -8.84
CA ALA A 115 -1.33 7.07 -8.75
C ALA A 115 -0.96 8.36 -8.00
N VAL A 116 -0.22 8.27 -6.90
CA VAL A 116 0.30 9.44 -6.17
C VAL A 116 1.18 10.29 -7.08
N LYS A 117 2.16 9.69 -7.77
CA LYS A 117 3.04 10.39 -8.72
C LYS A 117 2.25 11.06 -9.85
N LYS A 118 1.23 10.40 -10.39
CA LYS A 118 0.39 10.93 -11.44
C LYS A 118 -0.43 12.12 -10.96
N VAL A 119 -1.01 12.03 -9.78
CA VAL A 119 -1.82 13.10 -9.17
C VAL A 119 -0.94 14.28 -8.80
N SER A 120 0.18 14.06 -8.09
CA SER A 120 1.09 15.13 -7.67
C SER A 120 1.62 15.94 -8.86
N LYS A 121 2.03 15.25 -9.94
CA LYS A 121 2.44 15.88 -11.20
C LYS A 121 1.33 16.74 -11.80
N LYS A 122 0.08 16.25 -11.80
CA LYS A 122 -1.07 16.96 -12.37
C LYS A 122 -1.41 18.25 -11.63
N VAL A 123 -1.21 18.26 -10.29
CA VAL A 123 -1.53 19.42 -9.45
C VAL A 123 -0.31 20.30 -9.14
N GLY A 124 0.88 19.98 -9.69
CA GLY A 124 2.11 20.76 -9.51
C GLY A 124 2.74 20.61 -8.12
N ILE A 125 2.52 19.48 -7.44
CA ILE A 125 3.09 19.17 -6.13
C ILE A 125 4.33 18.30 -6.31
N GLU A 126 5.46 18.73 -5.72
CA GLU A 126 6.73 18.04 -5.87
C GLU A 126 6.98 17.01 -4.76
N VAL A 127 6.50 17.28 -3.54
CA VAL A 127 6.70 16.42 -2.38
C VAL A 127 5.36 15.99 -1.83
N VAL A 128 5.18 14.67 -1.66
CA VAL A 128 3.99 14.10 -1.01
C VAL A 128 4.41 13.32 0.21
N LEU A 129 3.80 13.62 1.34
CA LEU A 129 4.05 12.99 2.63
C LEU A 129 2.82 12.20 3.09
N ASP A 130 3.04 11.14 3.86
CA ASP A 130 1.94 10.48 4.56
C ASP A 130 1.42 11.40 5.67
N LYS A 131 0.10 11.50 5.81
CA LYS A 131 -0.56 12.27 6.88
C LYS A 131 -0.09 11.89 8.28
N VAL A 132 0.32 10.66 8.49
CA VAL A 132 0.80 10.17 9.80
C VAL A 132 2.03 10.94 10.32
N VAL A 133 2.83 11.52 9.41
CA VAL A 133 4.03 12.29 9.78
C VAL A 133 3.84 13.81 9.70
N VAL A 134 2.65 14.27 9.30
CA VAL A 134 2.35 15.70 9.13
C VAL A 134 1.44 16.19 10.26
N ILE A 135 1.94 17.14 11.06
CA ILE A 135 1.18 17.71 12.16
C ILE A 135 0.16 18.74 11.65
N ASN A 136 0.56 19.57 10.68
CA ASN A 136 -0.32 20.62 10.12
C ASN A 136 0.17 21.05 8.73
N GLY A 137 -0.77 21.42 7.85
CA GLY A 137 -0.50 21.95 6.51
C GLY A 137 -0.41 20.90 5.42
N GLY A 138 -0.13 21.36 4.20
CA GLY A 138 -0.09 20.55 3.00
C GLY A 138 -1.45 20.39 2.31
N THR A 139 -1.42 20.14 1.00
CA THR A 139 -2.61 19.89 0.19
C THR A 139 -3.00 18.41 0.27
N ASP A 140 -4.19 18.09 0.73
CA ASP A 140 -4.67 16.71 0.80
C ASP A 140 -4.99 16.14 -0.60
N LEU A 141 -4.26 15.12 -1.00
CA LEU A 141 -4.40 14.43 -2.28
C LEU A 141 -5.17 13.11 -2.19
N THR A 142 -5.59 12.70 -0.99
CA THR A 142 -6.15 11.38 -0.72
C THR A 142 -7.31 11.02 -1.65
N ASP A 143 -8.30 11.90 -1.78
CA ASP A 143 -9.49 11.61 -2.58
C ASP A 143 -9.22 11.67 -4.10
N LEU A 144 -8.27 12.51 -4.54
CA LEU A 144 -7.82 12.55 -5.92
C LEU A 144 -7.08 11.27 -6.33
N VAL A 145 -6.24 10.76 -5.44
CA VAL A 145 -5.53 9.49 -5.63
C VAL A 145 -6.52 8.33 -5.68
N LEU A 146 -7.46 8.26 -4.73
CA LEU A 146 -8.53 7.26 -4.74
C LEU A 146 -9.37 7.28 -6.01
N THR A 147 -9.76 8.48 -6.46
CA THR A 147 -10.50 8.64 -7.71
C THR A 147 -9.68 8.15 -8.91
N THR A 148 -8.36 8.35 -8.89
CA THR A 148 -7.46 7.93 -9.98
C THR A 148 -7.27 6.41 -10.00
N LEU A 149 -7.19 5.78 -8.82
CA LEU A 149 -7.04 4.32 -8.66
C LEU A 149 -8.31 3.55 -9.04
N ASN A 150 -9.48 4.12 -8.78
CA ASN A 150 -10.77 3.42 -8.89
C ASN A 150 -11.49 3.65 -10.23
N LYS A 151 -10.85 4.36 -11.18
CA LYS A 151 -11.34 4.51 -12.56
C LYS A 151 -11.14 3.24 -13.34
#